data_8936f323d2f809ff8e27ad1c0342d189
#
_entry.id   8936f323d2f809ff8e27ad1c0342d189
#
_cell.length_a   1.000
_cell.length_b   1.000
_cell.length_c   1.000
_cell.angle_alpha   90.00
_cell.angle_beta   90.00
_cell.angle_gamma   90.00
#
_symmetry.space_group_name_H-M   'P 1'
#
loop_
_entity.id
_entity.type
_entity.pdbx_description
1 polymer ?
#
loop_
_entity_poly.entity_id
_entity_poly.type
_entity_poly.pdbx_seq_one_letter_code
_entity_poly.pdbx_strand_id
1 'polypeptide(L)'
;PDDDGAEDGYAMRGTLDWDLGEQTTALLKFERTRDDLIGRSNQLVSPGAFGATTADTDAEYVLDYTRRVSTGVGTQDFDKAEGDNITLTLGTEVADHDLTFIANHMNLEYHNLLDVDGVQEFLLNTSLGEDYDQTSFEARLLSPVNQNITYIVGALYHQSDTVTRQYSSFIGWGPFASLSTPVGSDRNFERDTDTLSIYGQLTLDLTERLRLTADLRYTEEEQDGHAHGFP
;
A
#
# COMPACT_ATOMS: atom_id res chain seq x y z
N PRO A 1 -4.20 17.73 24.08
CA PRO A 1 -4.59 16.40 24.54
C PRO A 1 -5.90 15.93 23.92
N ASP A 2 -6.64 16.77 23.17
CA ASP A 2 -7.96 16.41 22.62
C ASP A 2 -7.90 15.89 21.18
N ASP A 3 -6.71 15.87 20.54
CA ASP A 3 -6.54 15.51 19.14
C ASP A 3 -5.96 14.10 18.90
N ASP A 4 -5.69 13.34 19.96
CA ASP A 4 -5.19 11.98 19.79
C ASP A 4 -6.24 11.06 19.15
N GLY A 5 -5.88 10.32 18.09
CA GLY A 5 -6.77 9.52 17.25
C GLY A 5 -7.65 10.39 16.35
N ALA A 6 -7.31 11.66 16.20
CA ALA A 6 -7.88 12.47 15.15
C ALA A 6 -7.42 11.90 13.81
N GLU A 7 -8.39 11.68 12.94
CA GLU A 7 -8.17 11.28 11.56
C GLU A 7 -8.60 12.45 10.69
N ASP A 8 -7.70 12.89 9.83
CA ASP A 8 -7.98 13.89 8.79
C ASP A 8 -7.56 13.28 7.46
N GLY A 9 -8.47 13.23 6.53
CA GLY A 9 -8.20 12.61 5.26
C GLY A 9 -9.16 13.10 4.17
N TYR A 10 -8.72 12.95 2.95
CA TYR A 10 -9.57 13.17 1.79
C TYR A 10 -9.25 12.19 0.67
N ALA A 11 -10.27 11.91 -0.14
CA ALA A 11 -10.12 11.24 -1.41
C ALA A 11 -10.80 12.07 -2.49
N MET A 12 -10.12 12.28 -3.60
CA MET A 12 -10.70 12.93 -4.76
C MET A 12 -10.47 12.12 -6.03
N ARG A 13 -11.43 12.17 -6.93
CA ARG A 13 -11.38 11.53 -8.25
C ARG A 13 -11.86 12.48 -9.31
N GLY A 14 -11.09 12.59 -10.38
CA GLY A 14 -11.50 13.24 -11.64
C GLY A 14 -11.57 12.20 -12.74
N THR A 15 -12.61 12.26 -13.56
CA THR A 15 -12.77 11.35 -14.69
C THR A 15 -13.12 12.18 -15.92
N LEU A 16 -12.42 11.94 -17.02
CA LEU A 16 -12.69 12.49 -18.33
C LEU A 16 -12.98 11.34 -19.29
N ASP A 17 -14.19 11.30 -19.80
CA ASP A 17 -14.64 10.36 -20.84
C ASP A 17 -14.74 11.10 -22.16
N TRP A 18 -14.11 10.56 -23.18
CA TRP A 18 -13.99 11.24 -24.48
C TRP A 18 -14.18 10.27 -25.63
N ASP A 19 -15.19 10.53 -26.47
CA ASP A 19 -15.41 9.84 -27.73
C ASP A 19 -14.44 10.42 -28.80
N LEU A 20 -13.45 9.64 -29.17
CA LEU A 20 -12.43 10.01 -30.18
C LEU A 20 -12.91 9.72 -31.63
N GLY A 21 -14.12 9.20 -31.78
CA GLY A 21 -14.75 8.83 -33.05
C GLY A 21 -15.92 7.90 -32.85
N GLU A 22 -16.40 7.26 -33.91
CA GLU A 22 -17.57 6.37 -33.83
C GLU A 22 -17.27 5.04 -33.12
N GLN A 23 -16.00 4.61 -33.08
CA GLN A 23 -15.57 3.30 -32.58
C GLN A 23 -14.46 3.39 -31.53
N THR A 24 -14.06 4.60 -31.13
CA THR A 24 -12.92 4.77 -30.23
C THR A 24 -13.30 5.69 -29.09
N THR A 25 -13.07 5.20 -27.86
CA THR A 25 -13.28 5.93 -26.62
C THR A 25 -11.97 6.03 -25.83
N ALA A 26 -11.81 7.12 -25.10
CA ALA A 26 -10.72 7.31 -24.15
C ALA A 26 -11.30 7.70 -22.78
N LEU A 27 -10.88 7.01 -21.75
CA LEU A 27 -11.22 7.31 -20.36
C LEU A 27 -9.94 7.64 -19.59
N LEU A 28 -9.81 8.88 -19.14
CA LEU A 28 -8.74 9.28 -18.23
C LEU A 28 -9.31 9.42 -16.83
N LYS A 29 -8.71 8.74 -15.87
CA LYS A 29 -9.05 8.80 -14.47
C LYS A 29 -7.84 9.27 -13.67
N PHE A 30 -8.04 10.25 -12.81
CA PHE A 30 -7.09 10.71 -11.83
C PHE A 30 -7.68 10.54 -10.43
N GLU A 31 -6.89 10.00 -9.51
CA GLU A 31 -7.28 9.80 -8.11
C GLU A 31 -6.15 10.28 -7.21
N ARG A 32 -6.51 10.99 -6.14
CA ARG A 32 -5.60 11.36 -5.06
C ARG A 32 -6.24 11.05 -3.73
N THR A 33 -5.48 10.42 -2.85
CA THR A 33 -5.87 10.13 -1.47
C THR A 33 -4.83 10.69 -0.52
N ARG A 34 -5.30 11.10 0.64
CA ARG A 34 -4.46 11.46 1.77
C ARG A 34 -5.17 11.07 3.05
N ASP A 35 -4.45 10.39 3.91
CA ASP A 35 -4.88 10.03 5.25
C ASP A 35 -3.81 10.47 6.25
N ASP A 36 -4.22 11.26 7.24
CA ASP A 36 -3.41 11.71 8.36
C ASP A 36 -4.07 11.23 9.64
N LEU A 37 -3.48 10.25 10.30
CA LEU A 37 -3.91 9.77 11.60
C LEU A 37 -2.93 10.27 12.67
N ILE A 38 -3.45 10.95 13.69
CA ILE A 38 -2.66 11.45 14.82
C ILE A 38 -2.92 10.56 16.04
N GLY A 39 -1.87 9.90 16.51
CA GLY A 39 -1.92 9.02 17.66
C GLY A 39 -2.59 7.68 17.37
N ARG A 40 -2.04 6.63 17.92
CA ARG A 40 -2.67 5.30 17.94
C ARG A 40 -3.40 5.12 19.26
N SER A 41 -4.56 4.49 19.20
CA SER A 41 -5.34 4.16 20.41
C SER A 41 -4.72 2.96 21.14
N ASN A 42 -3.47 3.09 21.55
CA ASN A 42 -2.77 2.09 22.34
C ASN A 42 -2.88 2.43 23.82
N GLN A 43 -3.12 1.45 24.65
CA GLN A 43 -3.14 1.60 26.10
C GLN A 43 -2.32 0.47 26.75
N LEU A 44 -1.43 0.83 27.67
CA LEU A 44 -0.73 -0.13 28.49
C LEU A 44 -1.69 -0.67 29.55
N VAL A 45 -2.06 -1.95 29.44
CA VAL A 45 -3.01 -2.62 30.35
C VAL A 45 -2.35 -3.48 31.42
N SER A 46 -1.02 -3.62 31.37
CA SER A 46 -0.24 -4.40 32.34
C SER A 46 1.20 -3.87 32.37
N PRO A 47 1.84 -3.81 33.54
CA PRO A 47 3.21 -3.27 33.65
C PRO A 47 4.25 -4.04 32.85
N GLY A 48 4.00 -5.24 32.37
CA GLY A 48 4.95 -6.00 31.57
C GLY A 48 6.37 -6.02 32.16
N ALA A 49 7.34 -6.41 31.34
CA ALA A 49 8.75 -6.36 31.72
C ALA A 49 9.31 -4.91 31.82
N PHE A 50 8.66 -3.98 31.16
CA PHE A 50 9.10 -2.57 31.08
C PHE A 50 8.48 -1.71 32.20
N GLY A 51 7.24 -1.94 32.59
CA GLY A 51 6.53 -1.11 33.55
C GLY A 51 7.01 -1.22 35.00
N ALA A 52 7.84 -2.20 35.32
CA ALA A 52 8.41 -2.34 36.66
C ALA A 52 9.59 -1.38 36.93
N THR A 53 10.07 -0.65 35.91
CA THR A 53 11.26 0.21 36.01
C THR A 53 10.97 1.70 35.85
N THR A 54 9.78 2.08 35.44
CA THR A 54 9.38 3.48 35.23
C THR A 54 8.56 3.95 36.41
N ALA A 55 9.04 4.98 37.11
CA ALA A 55 8.45 5.49 38.33
C ALA A 55 7.15 6.28 38.13
N ASP A 56 6.80 6.53 36.89
CA ASP A 56 5.65 7.37 36.54
C ASP A 56 4.82 6.69 35.44
N THR A 57 4.29 5.55 35.77
CA THR A 57 3.28 4.93 34.95
C THR A 57 1.93 5.53 35.30
N ASP A 58 1.48 6.49 34.54
CA ASP A 58 0.06 6.84 34.43
C ASP A 58 -0.79 5.66 33.88
N ALA A 59 -0.21 4.47 33.83
CA ALA A 59 -0.86 3.27 33.40
C ALA A 59 -1.90 2.84 34.46
N GLU A 60 -3.12 3.24 34.25
CA GLU A 60 -4.24 2.54 34.86
C GLU A 60 -4.44 1.24 34.10
N TYR A 61 -4.18 0.13 34.75
CA TYR A 61 -4.36 -1.23 34.17
C TYR A 61 -5.83 -1.61 33.96
N VAL A 62 -6.71 -0.63 33.92
CA VAL A 62 -8.11 -0.78 33.56
C VAL A 62 -8.28 -0.25 32.15
N LEU A 63 -8.76 -1.09 31.25
CA LEU A 63 -9.03 -0.70 29.88
C LEU A 63 -10.03 0.47 29.87
N ASP A 64 -9.55 1.63 29.50
CA ASP A 64 -10.35 2.84 29.33
C ASP A 64 -10.17 3.34 27.88
N TYR A 65 -11.20 3.21 27.06
CA TYR A 65 -11.18 3.62 25.67
C TYR A 65 -11.06 5.13 25.45
N THR A 66 -11.17 5.92 26.51
CA THR A 66 -11.02 7.37 26.47
C THR A 66 -9.63 7.83 26.87
N ARG A 67 -8.81 6.93 27.42
CA ARG A 67 -7.47 7.24 27.89
C ARG A 67 -6.44 6.79 26.86
N ARG A 68 -5.49 7.64 26.61
CA ARG A 68 -4.39 7.41 25.71
C ARG A 68 -3.08 7.48 26.43
N VAL A 69 -2.17 6.64 26.01
CA VAL A 69 -0.81 6.67 26.52
C VAL A 69 -0.11 7.87 25.94
N SER A 70 0.59 8.61 26.79
CA SER A 70 1.44 9.69 26.36
C SER A 70 2.59 9.12 25.53
N THR A 71 2.78 9.65 24.37
CA THR A 71 3.97 9.43 23.57
C THR A 71 5.17 10.09 24.24
N GLY A 72 6.32 9.46 24.25
CA GLY A 72 7.54 9.97 24.89
C GLY A 72 7.86 11.42 24.55
N VAL A 73 8.70 12.04 25.32
CA VAL A 73 8.96 13.48 25.36
C VAL A 73 9.08 14.11 23.96
N GLY A 74 8.02 14.83 23.56
CA GLY A 74 8.03 15.72 22.39
C GLY A 74 7.73 15.07 21.05
N THR A 75 7.37 13.79 21.00
CA THR A 75 6.93 13.11 19.77
C THR A 75 5.48 12.68 19.90
N GLN A 76 4.69 12.96 18.88
CA GLN A 76 3.32 12.47 18.75
C GLN A 76 3.31 11.36 17.72
N ASP A 77 2.70 10.22 18.07
CA ASP A 77 2.47 9.13 17.11
C ASP A 77 1.67 9.65 15.93
N PHE A 78 2.06 9.27 14.76
CA PHE A 78 1.32 9.58 13.55
C PHE A 78 1.42 8.43 12.55
N ASP A 79 0.43 8.40 11.68
CA ASP A 79 0.34 7.48 10.55
C ASP A 79 -0.16 8.30 9.35
N LYS A 80 0.65 8.42 8.31
CA LYS A 80 0.36 9.24 7.13
C LYS A 80 0.48 8.40 5.88
N ALA A 81 -0.50 8.51 5.01
CA ALA A 81 -0.48 7.91 3.69
C ALA A 81 -0.94 8.94 2.65
N GLU A 82 -0.18 9.09 1.59
CA GLU A 82 -0.56 9.91 0.43
C GLU A 82 -0.38 9.06 -0.83
N GLY A 83 -1.34 9.14 -1.77
CA GLY A 83 -1.25 8.40 -3.01
C GLY A 83 -1.90 9.13 -4.18
N ASP A 84 -1.24 9.06 -5.31
CA ASP A 84 -1.74 9.52 -6.60
C ASP A 84 -1.84 8.34 -7.57
N ASN A 85 -2.91 8.30 -8.34
CA ASN A 85 -3.13 7.26 -9.34
C ASN A 85 -3.71 7.87 -10.61
N ILE A 86 -3.09 7.60 -11.75
CA ILE A 86 -3.57 8.00 -13.06
C ILE A 86 -3.76 6.77 -13.94
N THR A 87 -4.94 6.66 -14.55
CA THR A 87 -5.26 5.55 -15.45
C THR A 87 -5.81 6.09 -16.74
N LEU A 88 -5.24 5.67 -17.86
CA LEU A 88 -5.76 5.88 -19.21
C LEU A 88 -6.28 4.55 -19.75
N THR A 89 -7.55 4.53 -20.16
CA THR A 89 -8.15 3.39 -20.86
C THR A 89 -8.54 3.85 -22.26
N LEU A 90 -8.05 3.16 -23.27
CA LEU A 90 -8.43 3.35 -24.66
C LEU A 90 -9.20 2.11 -25.12
N GLY A 91 -10.41 2.30 -25.59
CA GLY A 91 -11.22 1.25 -26.20
C GLY A 91 -11.45 1.55 -27.68
N THR A 92 -11.31 0.56 -28.54
CA THR A 92 -11.61 0.69 -29.96
C THR A 92 -12.10 -0.62 -30.55
N GLU A 93 -13.00 -0.54 -31.54
CA GLU A 93 -13.42 -1.68 -32.30
C GLU A 93 -12.57 -1.82 -33.59
N VAL A 94 -12.00 -3.01 -33.80
CA VAL A 94 -11.19 -3.30 -34.98
C VAL A 94 -11.65 -4.66 -35.56
N ALA A 95 -12.21 -4.67 -36.75
CA ALA A 95 -12.72 -5.86 -37.41
C ALA A 95 -13.68 -6.68 -36.54
N ASP A 96 -14.68 -6.02 -35.97
CA ASP A 96 -15.68 -6.56 -35.04
C ASP A 96 -15.12 -7.08 -33.71
N HIS A 97 -13.86 -6.80 -33.37
CA HIS A 97 -13.25 -7.14 -32.10
C HIS A 97 -13.11 -5.89 -31.21
N ASP A 98 -13.33 -6.05 -29.93
CA ASP A 98 -13.09 -4.99 -28.95
C ASP A 98 -11.63 -5.05 -28.49
N LEU A 99 -10.84 -4.05 -28.87
CA LEU A 99 -9.48 -3.86 -28.41
C LEU A 99 -9.47 -2.83 -27.27
N THR A 100 -8.95 -3.22 -26.12
CA THR A 100 -8.77 -2.32 -24.97
C THR A 100 -7.30 -2.21 -24.63
N PHE A 101 -6.83 -0.98 -24.44
CA PHE A 101 -5.49 -0.69 -23.95
C PHE A 101 -5.63 0.11 -22.64
N ILE A 102 -4.90 -0.29 -21.60
CA ILE A 102 -4.89 0.38 -20.29
C ILE A 102 -3.44 0.72 -19.94
N ALA A 103 -3.21 1.96 -19.57
CA ALA A 103 -1.95 2.42 -18.97
C ALA A 103 -2.25 2.99 -17.59
N ASN A 104 -1.49 2.59 -16.60
CA ASN A 104 -1.64 3.05 -15.23
C ASN A 104 -0.29 3.44 -14.65
N HIS A 105 -0.29 4.52 -13.88
CA HIS A 105 0.81 4.91 -13.03
C HIS A 105 0.27 5.30 -11.66
N MET A 106 0.89 4.78 -10.61
CA MET A 106 0.52 5.04 -9.22
C MET A 106 1.77 5.25 -8.37
N ASN A 107 1.72 6.24 -7.50
CA ASN A 107 2.67 6.36 -6.41
C ASN A 107 1.94 6.35 -5.07
N LEU A 108 2.61 5.84 -4.05
CA LEU A 108 2.15 5.83 -2.67
C LEU A 108 3.31 6.14 -1.76
N GLU A 109 3.13 7.12 -0.89
CA GLU A 109 4.05 7.45 0.19
C GLU A 109 3.37 7.14 1.52
N TYR A 110 4.05 6.37 2.34
CA TYR A 110 3.61 6.03 3.68
C TYR A 110 4.68 6.39 4.70
N HIS A 111 4.29 7.02 5.79
CA HIS A 111 5.20 7.32 6.87
C HIS A 111 4.50 7.26 8.22
N ASN A 112 5.07 6.52 9.17
CA ASN A 112 4.60 6.50 10.53
C ASN A 112 5.71 6.75 11.54
N LEU A 113 5.31 7.20 12.71
CA LEU A 113 6.11 7.21 13.92
C LEU A 113 5.28 6.56 15.03
N LEU A 114 5.85 5.61 15.72
CA LEU A 114 5.21 4.84 16.75
C LEU A 114 6.05 4.82 18.02
N ASP A 115 5.44 5.23 19.12
CA ASP A 115 5.90 4.89 20.45
C ASP A 115 5.54 3.42 20.73
N VAL A 116 6.55 2.59 20.94
CA VAL A 116 6.38 1.13 21.08
C VAL A 116 6.24 0.73 22.53
N ASP A 117 6.79 1.51 23.46
CA ASP A 117 6.85 1.14 24.87
C ASP A 117 5.64 1.63 25.68
N GLY A 118 4.92 2.65 25.20
CA GLY A 118 3.70 3.16 25.81
C GLY A 118 3.89 3.78 27.17
N VAL A 119 5.07 4.35 27.47
CA VAL A 119 5.38 5.10 28.69
C VAL A 119 5.77 6.53 28.36
N GLN A 120 5.76 7.42 29.35
CA GLN A 120 6.09 8.83 29.13
C GLN A 120 7.56 9.08 28.78
N GLU A 121 8.43 8.22 29.26
CA GLU A 121 9.86 8.33 28.95
C GLU A 121 10.13 7.80 27.54
N PHE A 122 11.03 8.44 26.84
CA PHE A 122 11.54 7.96 25.56
C PHE A 122 12.39 6.70 25.78
N LEU A 123 11.81 5.53 25.65
CA LEU A 123 12.53 4.26 25.75
C LEU A 123 12.70 3.60 24.37
N LEU A 124 11.64 3.49 23.59
CA LEU A 124 11.67 2.83 22.30
C LEU A 124 10.68 3.45 21.32
N ASN A 125 11.20 4.10 20.30
CA ASN A 125 10.41 4.59 19.17
C ASN A 125 10.82 3.90 17.88
N THR A 126 9.88 3.68 17.00
CA THR A 126 10.12 3.19 15.64
C THR A 126 9.43 4.08 14.62
N SER A 127 10.10 4.32 13.52
CA SER A 127 9.54 4.99 12.34
C SER A 127 9.66 4.05 11.15
N LEU A 128 8.61 3.98 10.35
CA LEU A 128 8.58 3.28 9.08
C LEU A 128 8.19 4.26 7.99
N GLY A 129 8.98 4.33 6.95
CA GLY A 129 8.66 5.02 5.70
C GLY A 129 8.62 4.01 4.56
N GLU A 130 7.67 4.14 3.65
CA GLU A 130 7.59 3.36 2.44
C GLU A 130 7.22 4.27 1.28
N ASP A 131 8.05 4.24 0.24
CA ASP A 131 7.79 4.86 -1.05
C ASP A 131 7.54 3.73 -2.05
N TYR A 132 6.40 3.76 -2.70
CA TYR A 132 5.99 2.80 -3.72
C TYR A 132 5.64 3.52 -5.00
N ASP A 133 6.26 3.11 -6.10
CA ASP A 133 5.99 3.59 -7.45
C ASP A 133 5.66 2.40 -8.35
N GLN A 134 4.64 2.56 -9.20
CA GLN A 134 4.19 1.50 -10.10
C GLN A 134 3.79 2.06 -11.44
N THR A 135 4.17 1.35 -12.50
CA THR A 135 3.67 1.57 -13.85
C THR A 135 3.20 0.25 -14.45
N SER A 136 2.05 0.24 -15.11
CA SER A 136 1.57 -0.96 -15.82
C SER A 136 0.92 -0.62 -17.14
N PHE A 137 0.99 -1.59 -18.05
CA PHE A 137 0.38 -1.55 -19.37
C PHE A 137 -0.32 -2.86 -19.64
N GLU A 138 -1.57 -2.80 -20.05
CA GLU A 138 -2.36 -3.95 -20.45
C GLU A 138 -2.94 -3.72 -21.83
N ALA A 139 -2.89 -4.75 -22.66
CA ALA A 139 -3.62 -4.79 -23.91
C ALA A 139 -4.43 -6.09 -23.96
N ARG A 140 -5.72 -5.98 -24.30
CA ARG A 140 -6.62 -7.14 -24.44
C ARG A 140 -7.52 -7.00 -25.64
N LEU A 141 -7.78 -8.13 -26.26
CA LEU A 141 -8.66 -8.29 -27.40
C LEU A 141 -9.79 -9.23 -27.05
N LEU A 142 -11.03 -8.80 -27.26
CA LEU A 142 -12.22 -9.61 -27.14
C LEU A 142 -12.74 -9.94 -28.53
N SER A 143 -13.17 -11.20 -28.71
CA SER A 143 -13.83 -11.63 -29.94
C SER A 143 -15.22 -11.00 -30.10
N PRO A 144 -15.75 -10.93 -31.31
CA PRO A 144 -17.13 -10.54 -31.54
C PRO A 144 -18.11 -11.38 -30.71
N VAL A 145 -19.18 -10.72 -30.23
CA VAL A 145 -20.29 -11.39 -29.55
C VAL A 145 -21.19 -12.11 -30.56
N ASN A 146 -22.02 -13.03 -30.08
CA ASN A 146 -22.97 -13.81 -30.88
C ASN A 146 -22.35 -14.84 -31.84
N GLN A 147 -21.17 -15.34 -31.51
CA GLN A 147 -20.56 -16.47 -32.21
C GLN A 147 -20.51 -17.70 -31.31
N ASN A 148 -20.44 -18.89 -31.92
CA ASN A 148 -20.29 -20.15 -31.17
C ASN A 148 -18.92 -20.27 -30.50
N ILE A 149 -17.99 -19.41 -30.88
CA ILE A 149 -16.63 -19.32 -30.35
C ILE A 149 -16.44 -17.88 -29.89
N THR A 150 -16.16 -17.68 -28.60
CA THR A 150 -15.76 -16.41 -28.05
C THR A 150 -14.43 -16.54 -27.33
N TYR A 151 -13.60 -15.53 -27.41
CA TYR A 151 -12.30 -15.53 -26.75
C TYR A 151 -11.90 -14.16 -26.24
N ILE A 152 -11.04 -14.18 -25.23
CA ILE A 152 -10.28 -13.04 -24.74
C ILE A 152 -8.81 -13.44 -24.79
N VAL A 153 -7.98 -12.56 -25.31
CA VAL A 153 -6.53 -12.69 -25.21
C VAL A 153 -5.96 -11.36 -24.71
N GLY A 154 -4.94 -11.41 -23.88
CA GLY A 154 -4.33 -10.20 -23.35
C GLY A 154 -2.90 -10.42 -22.90
N ALA A 155 -2.21 -9.30 -22.76
CA ALA A 155 -0.89 -9.21 -22.18
C ALA A 155 -0.82 -8.04 -21.20
N LEU A 156 -0.11 -8.24 -20.09
CA LEU A 156 0.12 -7.26 -19.05
C LEU A 156 1.62 -7.16 -18.80
N TYR A 157 2.15 -5.95 -18.77
CA TYR A 157 3.43 -5.62 -18.22
C TYR A 157 3.23 -4.73 -17.00
N HIS A 158 3.95 -5.04 -15.92
CA HIS A 158 3.92 -4.30 -14.67
C HIS A 158 5.34 -4.15 -14.14
N GLN A 159 5.68 -2.96 -13.73
CA GLN A 159 6.92 -2.63 -13.03
C GLN A 159 6.58 -1.89 -11.75
N SER A 160 7.27 -2.23 -10.65
CA SER A 160 7.15 -1.48 -9.41
C SER A 160 8.47 -1.39 -8.66
N ASP A 161 8.69 -0.24 -8.04
CA ASP A 161 9.83 0.08 -7.19
C ASP A 161 9.30 0.35 -5.78
N THR A 162 9.91 -0.28 -4.77
CA THR A 162 9.55 -0.11 -3.37
C THR A 162 10.79 0.23 -2.56
N VAL A 163 10.74 1.32 -1.82
CA VAL A 163 11.79 1.70 -0.87
C VAL A 163 11.19 1.76 0.52
N THR A 164 11.59 0.83 1.39
CA THR A 164 11.17 0.80 2.79
C THR A 164 12.32 1.25 3.67
N ARG A 165 12.08 2.23 4.54
CA ARG A 165 13.04 2.75 5.52
C ARG A 165 12.47 2.53 6.91
N GLN A 166 13.20 1.83 7.74
CA GLN A 166 12.86 1.61 9.13
C GLN A 166 13.95 2.17 10.04
N TYR A 167 13.57 3.10 10.89
CA TYR A 167 14.42 3.60 11.95
C TYR A 167 13.82 3.22 13.30
N SER A 168 14.65 2.65 14.18
CA SER A 168 14.25 2.37 15.55
C SER A 168 15.31 2.96 16.49
N SER A 169 14.88 3.67 17.51
CA SER A 169 15.78 4.24 18.51
C SER A 169 15.33 3.83 19.91
N PHE A 170 16.29 3.57 20.78
CA PHE A 170 16.03 3.26 22.17
C PHE A 170 17.06 3.92 23.10
N ILE A 171 16.64 4.27 24.30
CA ILE A 171 17.53 4.65 25.40
C ILE A 171 17.71 3.43 26.30
N GLY A 172 18.93 3.21 26.78
CA GLY A 172 19.25 2.04 27.59
C GLY A 172 18.47 1.97 28.88
N TRP A 173 17.88 0.80 29.15
CA TRP A 173 17.22 0.43 30.39
C TRP A 173 17.61 -0.99 30.82
N GLY A 174 17.35 -1.34 32.07
CA GLY A 174 17.74 -2.65 32.60
C GLY A 174 19.25 -2.87 32.51
N PRO A 175 19.73 -3.97 31.88
CA PRO A 175 21.16 -4.22 31.73
C PRO A 175 21.88 -3.19 30.83
N PHE A 176 21.15 -2.38 30.07
CA PHE A 176 21.66 -1.32 29.20
C PHE A 176 21.50 0.09 29.80
N ALA A 177 21.14 0.20 31.09
CA ALA A 177 20.92 1.48 31.77
C ALA A 177 22.13 2.44 31.77
N SER A 178 23.31 1.97 31.37
CA SER A 178 24.50 2.80 31.18
C SER A 178 24.51 3.60 29.87
N LEU A 179 23.59 3.31 28.93
CA LEU A 179 23.45 4.06 27.70
C LEU A 179 22.66 5.33 27.97
N SER A 180 23.36 6.43 28.12
CA SER A 180 22.77 7.77 28.33
C SER A 180 22.43 8.49 27.02
N THR A 181 22.80 7.89 25.90
CA THR A 181 22.51 8.40 24.55
C THR A 181 21.61 7.39 23.82
N PRO A 182 20.61 7.86 23.05
CA PRO A 182 19.83 6.99 22.20
C PRO A 182 20.73 6.18 21.27
N VAL A 183 20.47 4.90 21.15
CA VAL A 183 21.06 4.03 20.15
C VAL A 183 20.01 3.75 19.10
N GLY A 184 20.35 3.95 17.84
CA GLY A 184 19.46 3.75 16.72
C GLY A 184 19.87 2.56 15.87
N SER A 185 18.91 1.97 15.20
CA SER A 185 19.10 1.02 14.12
C SER A 185 18.40 1.56 12.88
N ASP A 186 19.13 1.70 11.81
CA ASP A 186 18.62 2.12 10.51
C ASP A 186 18.63 0.93 9.55
N ARG A 187 17.50 0.67 8.90
CA ARG A 187 17.34 -0.41 7.93
C ARG A 187 16.63 0.12 6.71
N ASN A 188 17.27 -0.02 5.57
CA ASN A 188 16.70 0.30 4.28
C ASN A 188 16.56 -0.97 3.46
N PHE A 189 15.44 -1.13 2.83
CA PHE A 189 15.15 -2.20 1.90
C PHE A 189 14.61 -1.62 0.61
N GLU A 190 15.23 -1.97 -0.50
CA GLU A 190 14.82 -1.59 -1.84
C GLU A 190 14.43 -2.85 -2.59
N ARG A 191 13.34 -2.80 -3.34
CA ARG A 191 12.86 -3.90 -4.15
C ARG A 191 12.30 -3.40 -5.46
N ASP A 192 12.84 -3.92 -6.54
CA ASP A 192 12.39 -3.72 -7.90
C ASP A 192 11.67 -4.99 -8.36
N THR A 193 10.55 -4.85 -9.03
CA THR A 193 9.75 -5.98 -9.52
C THR A 193 9.30 -5.70 -10.94
N ASP A 194 9.62 -6.61 -11.86
CA ASP A 194 9.14 -6.64 -13.23
C ASP A 194 8.27 -7.87 -13.45
N THR A 195 7.09 -7.68 -14.00
CA THR A 195 6.15 -8.77 -14.27
C THR A 195 5.64 -8.70 -15.71
N LEU A 196 5.73 -9.80 -16.43
CA LEU A 196 5.12 -9.99 -17.72
C LEU A 196 4.10 -11.13 -17.64
N SER A 197 2.87 -10.87 -18.09
CA SER A 197 1.82 -11.89 -18.15
C SER A 197 1.19 -11.93 -19.53
N ILE A 198 0.93 -13.13 -20.03
CA ILE A 198 0.10 -13.39 -21.20
C ILE A 198 -1.02 -14.31 -20.78
N TYR A 199 -2.24 -14.00 -21.17
CA TYR A 199 -3.40 -14.79 -20.79
C TYR A 199 -4.40 -14.91 -21.94
N GLY A 200 -5.24 -15.93 -21.84
CA GLY A 200 -6.34 -16.13 -22.76
C GLY A 200 -7.44 -16.99 -22.17
N GLN A 201 -8.64 -16.75 -22.62
CA GLN A 201 -9.83 -17.54 -22.34
C GLN A 201 -10.48 -17.88 -23.68
N LEU A 202 -10.92 -19.12 -23.81
CA LEU A 202 -11.70 -19.60 -24.95
C LEU A 202 -13.02 -20.19 -24.44
N THR A 203 -14.12 -19.77 -25.02
CA THR A 203 -15.44 -20.30 -24.73
C THR A 203 -16.05 -20.84 -26.03
N LEU A 204 -16.48 -22.10 -25.98
CA LEU A 204 -17.13 -22.84 -27.09
C LEU A 204 -18.56 -23.19 -26.72
N ASP A 205 -19.51 -22.68 -27.46
CA ASP A 205 -20.92 -23.13 -27.39
C ASP A 205 -21.10 -24.34 -28.29
N LEU A 206 -20.91 -25.53 -27.70
CA LEU A 206 -20.99 -26.81 -28.43
C LEU A 206 -22.44 -27.18 -28.83
N THR A 207 -23.39 -26.78 -28.00
CA THR A 207 -24.84 -26.90 -28.26
C THR A 207 -25.55 -25.79 -27.51
N GLU A 208 -26.84 -25.58 -27.76
CA GLU A 208 -27.69 -24.64 -26.97
C GLU A 208 -27.68 -24.91 -25.46
N ARG A 209 -27.23 -26.08 -25.01
CA ARG A 209 -27.24 -26.52 -23.61
C ARG A 209 -25.85 -26.84 -23.05
N LEU A 210 -24.83 -26.83 -23.90
CA LEU A 210 -23.50 -27.23 -23.50
C LEU A 210 -22.46 -26.17 -23.94
N ARG A 211 -21.83 -25.56 -22.97
CA ARG A 211 -20.74 -24.58 -23.13
C ARG A 211 -19.48 -25.11 -22.46
N LEU A 212 -18.37 -25.00 -23.14
CA LEU A 212 -17.03 -25.31 -22.62
C LEU A 212 -16.23 -24.04 -22.55
N THR A 213 -15.61 -23.77 -21.40
CA THR A 213 -14.70 -22.65 -21.20
C THR A 213 -13.35 -23.19 -20.72
N ALA A 214 -12.26 -22.68 -21.29
CA ALA A 214 -10.88 -22.97 -20.90
C ALA A 214 -10.09 -21.66 -20.76
N ASP A 215 -9.28 -21.57 -19.71
CA ASP A 215 -8.44 -20.42 -19.39
C ASP A 215 -6.98 -20.85 -19.28
N LEU A 216 -6.08 -20.00 -19.74
CA LEU A 216 -4.63 -20.16 -19.57
C LEU A 216 -4.00 -18.82 -19.27
N ARG A 217 -3.06 -18.79 -18.30
CA ARG A 217 -2.20 -17.66 -18.02
C ARG A 217 -0.77 -18.14 -17.81
N TYR A 218 0.17 -17.44 -18.42
CA TYR A 218 1.59 -17.53 -18.13
C TYR A 218 2.05 -16.20 -17.54
N THR A 219 2.80 -16.28 -16.46
CA THR A 219 3.38 -15.10 -15.81
C THR A 219 4.84 -15.37 -15.52
N GLU A 220 5.68 -14.43 -15.85
CA GLU A 220 7.09 -14.36 -15.48
C GLU A 220 7.27 -13.11 -14.61
N GLU A 221 7.92 -13.29 -13.47
CA GLU A 221 8.20 -12.22 -12.52
C GLU A 221 9.65 -12.29 -12.11
N GLU A 222 10.34 -11.16 -12.19
CA GLU A 222 11.69 -10.95 -11.73
C GLU A 222 11.68 -9.95 -10.59
N GLN A 223 12.38 -10.28 -9.50
CA GLN A 223 12.49 -9.41 -8.34
C GLN A 223 13.95 -9.27 -7.96
N ASP A 224 14.41 -8.01 -7.86
CA ASP A 224 15.68 -7.65 -7.28
C ASP A 224 15.47 -6.95 -5.94
N GLY A 225 16.26 -7.34 -4.93
CA GLY A 225 16.13 -6.76 -3.60
C GLY A 225 17.48 -6.46 -2.98
N HIS A 226 17.61 -5.26 -2.40
CA HIS A 226 18.77 -4.81 -1.67
C HIS A 226 18.40 -4.40 -0.26
N ALA A 227 19.12 -4.94 0.73
CA ALA A 227 18.94 -4.57 2.14
C ALA A 227 20.21 -3.96 2.70
N HIS A 228 20.08 -2.78 3.32
CA HIS A 228 21.13 -2.11 4.05
C HIS A 228 20.69 -1.91 5.49
N GLY A 229 21.55 -2.23 6.44
CA GLY A 229 21.29 -2.00 7.85
C GLY A 229 22.57 -1.57 8.56
N PHE A 230 22.43 -0.57 9.41
CA PHE A 230 23.46 -0.13 10.32
C PHE A 230 22.98 -0.36 11.75
N PRO A 231 23.83 -0.98 12.60
CA PRO A 231 23.53 -1.16 14.02
C PRO A 231 23.56 0.17 14.77
#